data_6c1742e2f62626ec8473ffba3dda89a3
#
_entry.id   6c1742e2f62626ec8473ffba3dda89a3
#
_cell.length_a   1.000
_cell.length_b   1.000
_cell.length_c   1.000
_cell.angle_alpha   90.00
_cell.angle_beta   90.00
_cell.angle_gamma   90.00
#
_symmetry.space_group_name_H-M   'P 1'
#
loop_
_entity.id
_entity.type
_entity.pdbx_description
1 polymer ?
#
loop_
_entity_poly.entity_id
_entity_poly.type
_entity_poly.pdbx_seq_one_letter_code
_entity_poly.pdbx_strand_id
1 'polypeptide(L)'
;PDEQVMADLDACLVWAGLHGGDLMRVYATGFCWGGRVTWLYAAHQAMLKSAVAWYGRLTAGHGPLHVTHPIDVVDRLKAPVLGLYGEKDAGIPVTDVHAMQAALLKGSDKAMASEIRLYENADHGFFADYRPMYQAKAAKDGWQRCLAWFRQHPPAQ
;
A
#
# COMPACT_ATOMS: atom_id res chain seq x y z
N PRO A 1 -2.42 -17.14 6.29
CA PRO A 1 -1.12 -17.01 5.61
C PRO A 1 -1.20 -16.01 4.48
N ASP A 2 -0.10 -15.28 4.21
CA ASP A 2 -0.06 -14.27 3.14
C ASP A 2 -0.38 -14.89 1.76
N GLU A 3 0.05 -16.09 1.50
CA GLU A 3 -0.23 -16.83 0.26
C GLU A 3 -1.72 -17.02 0.01
N GLN A 4 -2.49 -17.34 1.05
CA GLN A 4 -3.95 -17.45 0.94
C GLN A 4 -4.58 -16.10 0.59
N VAL A 5 -4.11 -15.02 1.22
CA VAL A 5 -4.61 -13.67 0.93
C VAL A 5 -4.33 -13.26 -0.51
N MET A 6 -3.13 -13.58 -1.03
CA MET A 6 -2.80 -13.32 -2.44
C MET A 6 -3.71 -14.10 -3.38
N ALA A 7 -3.95 -15.39 -3.10
CA ALA A 7 -4.85 -16.24 -3.90
C ALA A 7 -6.31 -15.73 -3.87
N ASP A 8 -6.80 -15.32 -2.71
CA ASP A 8 -8.15 -14.74 -2.57
C ASP A 8 -8.31 -13.45 -3.37
N LEU A 9 -7.30 -12.57 -3.34
CA LEU A 9 -7.30 -11.33 -4.14
C LEU A 9 -7.23 -11.62 -5.64
N ASP A 10 -6.44 -12.62 -6.06
CA ASP A 10 -6.41 -13.05 -7.46
C ASP A 10 -7.77 -13.60 -7.91
N ALA A 11 -8.45 -14.37 -7.05
CA ALA A 11 -9.81 -14.86 -7.32
C ALA A 11 -10.82 -13.70 -7.44
N CYS A 12 -10.71 -12.67 -6.59
CA CYS A 12 -11.52 -11.46 -6.70
C CYS A 12 -11.28 -10.72 -8.03
N LEU A 13 -10.03 -10.66 -8.49
CA LEU A 13 -9.68 -10.03 -9.76
C LEU A 13 -10.28 -10.80 -10.96
N VAL A 14 -10.18 -12.14 -10.94
CA VAL A 14 -10.81 -12.99 -11.96
C VAL A 14 -12.33 -12.77 -11.96
N TRP A 15 -12.95 -12.78 -10.79
CA TRP A 15 -14.38 -12.54 -10.65
C TRP A 15 -14.79 -11.16 -11.20
N ALA A 16 -14.02 -10.11 -10.88
CA ALA A 16 -14.28 -8.76 -11.39
C ALA A 16 -14.26 -8.73 -12.92
N GLY A 17 -13.28 -9.39 -13.57
CA GLY A 17 -13.19 -9.47 -15.03
C GLY A 17 -14.41 -10.17 -15.65
N LEU A 18 -14.88 -11.25 -15.02
CA LEU A 18 -16.09 -11.97 -15.48
C LEU A 18 -17.38 -11.16 -15.29
N HIS A 19 -17.38 -10.14 -14.44
CA HIS A 19 -18.53 -9.30 -14.11
C HIS A 19 -18.41 -7.85 -14.62
N GLY A 20 -17.63 -7.63 -15.68
CA GLY A 20 -17.53 -6.34 -16.37
C GLY A 20 -16.47 -5.40 -15.83
N GLY A 21 -15.59 -5.86 -14.94
CA GLY A 21 -14.40 -5.12 -14.52
C GLY A 21 -13.39 -4.97 -15.64
N ASP A 22 -12.81 -3.78 -15.77
CA ASP A 22 -11.77 -3.51 -16.75
C ASP A 22 -10.39 -3.95 -16.19
N LEU A 23 -9.93 -5.12 -16.60
CA LEU A 23 -8.66 -5.67 -16.17
C LEU A 23 -7.42 -4.91 -16.67
N MET A 24 -7.59 -3.96 -17.59
CA MET A 24 -6.53 -3.04 -18.01
C MET A 24 -6.36 -1.88 -17.01
N ARG A 25 -7.34 -1.64 -16.13
CA ARG A 25 -7.37 -0.56 -15.13
C ARG A 25 -7.51 -1.09 -13.70
N VAL A 26 -6.57 -1.92 -13.30
CA VAL A 26 -6.56 -2.54 -11.97
C VAL A 26 -5.68 -1.73 -11.02
N TYR A 27 -6.26 -1.31 -9.90
CA TYR A 27 -5.60 -0.56 -8.84
C TYR A 27 -5.94 -1.20 -7.48
N ALA A 28 -5.07 -1.04 -6.50
CA ALA A 28 -5.32 -1.55 -5.16
C ALA A 28 -5.14 -0.45 -4.11
N THR A 29 -5.96 -0.47 -3.09
CA THR A 29 -5.75 0.34 -1.87
C THR A 29 -6.19 -0.45 -0.65
N GLY A 30 -5.52 -0.20 0.48
CA GLY A 30 -5.84 -0.90 1.72
C GLY A 30 -5.34 -0.14 2.95
N PHE A 31 -5.99 -0.37 4.08
CA PHE A 31 -5.80 0.34 5.34
C PHE A 31 -5.31 -0.63 6.41
N CYS A 32 -4.47 -0.18 7.33
CA CYS A 32 -3.96 -1.01 8.40
C CYS A 32 -3.28 -2.29 7.89
N TRP A 33 -3.79 -3.45 8.31
CA TRP A 33 -3.38 -4.74 7.77
C TRP A 33 -3.54 -4.79 6.24
N GLY A 34 -4.63 -4.24 5.70
CA GLY A 34 -4.83 -4.10 4.26
C GLY A 34 -3.78 -3.22 3.58
N GLY A 35 -3.21 -2.22 4.27
CA GLY A 35 -2.08 -1.44 3.78
C GLY A 35 -0.81 -2.28 3.62
N ARG A 36 -0.53 -3.17 4.59
CA ARG A 36 0.54 -4.17 4.46
C ARG A 36 0.29 -5.11 3.27
N VAL A 37 -0.93 -5.64 3.16
CA VAL A 37 -1.34 -6.51 2.05
C VAL A 37 -1.18 -5.82 0.70
N THR A 38 -1.48 -4.53 0.62
CA THR A 38 -1.34 -3.73 -0.61
C THR A 38 0.11 -3.73 -1.13
N TRP A 39 1.12 -3.56 -0.26
CA TRP A 39 2.52 -3.68 -0.63
C TRP A 39 2.87 -5.07 -1.17
N LEU A 40 2.43 -6.11 -0.47
CA LEU A 40 2.69 -7.49 -0.88
C LEU A 40 1.99 -7.82 -2.20
N TYR A 41 0.76 -7.36 -2.38
CA TYR A 41 0.01 -7.59 -3.61
C TYR A 41 0.62 -6.84 -4.81
N ALA A 42 1.19 -5.65 -4.58
CA ALA A 42 1.93 -4.92 -5.62
C ALA A 42 3.21 -5.63 -6.08
N ALA A 43 3.80 -6.48 -5.23
CA ALA A 43 4.90 -7.37 -5.60
C ALA A 43 4.42 -8.68 -6.26
N HIS A 44 3.19 -9.10 -5.97
CA HIS A 44 2.60 -10.34 -6.46
C HIS A 44 1.92 -10.16 -7.82
N GLN A 45 1.01 -9.19 -7.96
CA GLN A 45 0.10 -9.07 -9.11
C GLN A 45 0.62 -8.11 -10.18
N ALA A 46 0.95 -8.66 -11.35
CA ALA A 46 1.48 -7.89 -12.48
C ALA A 46 0.45 -7.01 -13.21
N MET A 47 -0.85 -7.26 -13.01
CA MET A 47 -1.92 -6.48 -13.65
C MET A 47 -2.13 -5.12 -12.97
N LEU A 48 -1.66 -4.93 -11.74
CA LEU A 48 -1.76 -3.65 -11.04
C LEU A 48 -1.03 -2.55 -11.81
N LYS A 49 -1.69 -1.42 -11.99
CA LYS A 49 -1.09 -0.20 -12.55
C LYS A 49 -0.40 0.63 -11.48
N SER A 50 -1.02 0.74 -10.31
CA SER A 50 -0.43 1.30 -9.09
C SER A 50 -1.24 0.90 -7.86
N ALA A 51 -0.71 1.18 -6.67
CA ALA A 51 -1.38 0.89 -5.43
C ALA A 51 -1.17 2.02 -4.39
N VAL A 52 -2.05 2.08 -3.38
CA VAL A 52 -1.95 3.03 -2.27
C VAL A 52 -2.11 2.30 -0.94
N ALA A 53 -1.07 2.34 -0.11
CA ALA A 53 -1.00 1.65 1.16
C ALA A 53 -1.12 2.65 2.33
N TRP A 54 -2.16 2.53 3.16
CA TRP A 54 -2.41 3.40 4.29
C TRP A 54 -2.00 2.71 5.58
N TYR A 55 -1.04 3.32 6.30
CA TYR A 55 -0.56 2.91 7.62
C TYR A 55 -0.48 1.39 7.82
N GLY A 56 0.03 0.67 6.84
CA GLY A 56 0.34 -0.75 6.92
C GLY A 56 1.75 -1.00 7.43
N ARG A 57 1.96 -2.00 8.29
CA ARG A 57 3.30 -2.34 8.80
C ARG A 57 4.26 -2.66 7.67
N LEU A 58 5.50 -2.21 7.81
CA LEU A 58 6.53 -2.27 6.77
C LEU A 58 7.61 -3.32 7.02
N THR A 59 8.03 -3.48 8.28
CA THR A 59 9.20 -4.26 8.69
C THR A 59 8.87 -5.45 9.56
N ALA A 60 7.63 -5.51 10.08
CA ALA A 60 7.16 -6.57 10.96
C ALA A 60 5.70 -6.91 10.69
N GLY A 61 5.29 -8.10 11.10
CA GLY A 61 3.91 -8.58 11.00
C GLY A 61 3.34 -8.94 12.37
N HIS A 62 2.16 -9.54 12.37
CA HIS A 62 1.48 -10.06 13.55
C HIS A 62 1.51 -11.59 13.54
N GLY A 63 2.40 -12.17 14.33
CA GLY A 63 2.45 -13.62 14.54
C GLY A 63 3.14 -14.42 13.42
N PRO A 64 3.17 -15.74 13.56
CA PRO A 64 4.03 -16.62 12.77
C PRO A 64 3.59 -16.81 11.31
N LEU A 65 2.41 -16.37 10.95
CA LEU A 65 1.90 -16.46 9.57
C LEU A 65 2.34 -15.28 8.68
N HIS A 66 2.91 -14.22 9.27
CA HIS A 66 3.43 -13.06 8.56
C HIS A 66 4.96 -13.15 8.46
N VAL A 67 5.44 -14.00 7.57
CA VAL A 67 6.88 -14.28 7.40
C VAL A 67 7.58 -13.36 6.40
N THR A 68 6.83 -12.70 5.53
CA THR A 68 7.33 -11.74 4.54
C THR A 68 6.77 -10.35 4.83
N HIS A 69 7.61 -9.34 4.80
CA HIS A 69 7.19 -7.96 5.08
C HIS A 69 7.33 -7.07 3.83
N PRO A 70 6.63 -5.93 3.75
CA PRO A 70 6.75 -5.01 2.62
C PRO A 70 8.19 -4.66 2.24
N ILE A 71 9.07 -4.45 3.22
CA ILE A 71 10.47 -4.12 2.97
C ILE A 71 11.24 -5.26 2.27
N ASP A 72 10.83 -6.51 2.46
CA ASP A 72 11.46 -7.70 1.87
C ASP A 72 11.09 -7.92 0.40
N VAL A 73 10.13 -7.15 -0.11
CA VAL A 73 9.60 -7.34 -1.48
C VAL A 73 9.88 -6.15 -2.40
N VAL A 74 10.62 -5.15 -1.97
CA VAL A 74 10.89 -3.93 -2.76
C VAL A 74 11.54 -4.25 -4.12
N ASP A 75 12.42 -5.24 -4.19
CA ASP A 75 13.07 -5.67 -5.44
C ASP A 75 12.13 -6.40 -6.40
N ARG A 76 10.96 -6.80 -5.92
CA ARG A 76 9.97 -7.57 -6.68
C ARG A 76 8.71 -6.79 -6.98
N LEU A 77 8.64 -5.50 -6.64
CA LEU A 77 7.48 -4.66 -6.94
C LEU A 77 7.23 -4.63 -8.45
N LYS A 78 6.01 -4.96 -8.84
CA LYS A 78 5.51 -4.96 -10.24
C LYS A 78 4.69 -3.71 -10.55
N ALA A 79 4.27 -2.99 -9.52
CA ALA A 79 3.54 -1.72 -9.62
C ALA A 79 4.09 -0.71 -8.61
N PRO A 80 4.11 0.60 -8.92
CA PRO A 80 4.50 1.62 -7.97
C PRO A 80 3.44 1.77 -6.87
N VAL A 81 3.89 2.05 -5.65
CA VAL A 81 3.04 2.17 -4.48
C VAL A 81 3.22 3.54 -3.82
N LEU A 82 2.13 4.21 -3.49
CA LEU A 82 2.11 5.35 -2.60
C LEU A 82 1.81 4.87 -1.17
N GLY A 83 2.75 5.07 -0.25
CA GLY A 83 2.56 4.82 1.17
C GLY A 83 2.14 6.08 1.92
N LEU A 84 1.09 6.01 2.75
CA LEU A 84 0.57 7.12 3.54
C LEU A 84 0.62 6.76 5.02
N TYR A 85 1.49 7.44 5.78
CA TYR A 85 1.86 7.09 7.15
C TYR A 85 1.77 8.29 8.09
N GLY A 86 1.54 8.03 9.37
CA GLY A 86 1.51 9.04 10.42
C GLY A 86 2.77 9.01 11.28
N GLU A 87 3.29 10.17 11.66
CA GLU A 87 4.48 10.29 12.54
C GLU A 87 4.24 9.81 13.96
N LYS A 88 2.97 9.86 14.44
CA LYS A 88 2.59 9.44 15.79
C LYS A 88 2.16 7.98 15.88
N ASP A 89 2.22 7.23 14.78
CA ASP A 89 1.86 5.81 14.79
C ASP A 89 2.88 5.00 15.58
N ALA A 90 2.53 4.66 16.83
CA ALA A 90 3.40 3.85 17.70
C ALA A 90 3.59 2.41 17.19
N GLY A 91 2.71 1.91 16.34
CA GLY A 91 2.80 0.58 15.74
C GLY A 91 3.66 0.52 14.48
N ILE A 92 4.00 1.70 13.91
CA ILE A 92 4.85 1.86 12.72
C ILE A 92 5.79 3.03 12.98
N PRO A 93 6.89 2.82 13.70
CA PRO A 93 7.83 3.87 14.04
C PRO A 93 8.37 4.58 12.78
N VAL A 94 8.67 5.87 12.89
CA VAL A 94 9.23 6.68 11.80
C VAL A 94 10.54 6.07 11.26
N THR A 95 11.30 5.37 12.11
CA THR A 95 12.49 4.62 11.71
C THR A 95 12.20 3.53 10.68
N ASP A 96 11.06 2.83 10.81
CA ASP A 96 10.63 1.81 9.86
C ASP A 96 10.21 2.44 8.53
N VAL A 97 9.54 3.59 8.60
CA VAL A 97 9.18 4.37 7.41
C VAL A 97 10.43 4.81 6.66
N HIS A 98 11.43 5.35 7.36
CA HIS A 98 12.71 5.75 6.77
C HIS A 98 13.49 4.56 6.21
N ALA A 99 13.48 3.41 6.89
CA ALA A 99 14.10 2.18 6.38
C ALA A 99 13.45 1.73 5.06
N MET A 100 12.12 1.78 4.99
CA MET A 100 11.38 1.46 3.76
C MET A 100 11.68 2.46 2.64
N GLN A 101 11.72 3.77 2.93
CA GLN A 101 12.11 4.79 1.94
C GLN A 101 13.51 4.52 1.38
N ALA A 102 14.48 4.21 2.25
CA ALA A 102 15.83 3.88 1.83
C ALA A 102 15.90 2.58 0.99
N ALA A 103 15.08 1.58 1.31
CA ALA A 103 14.99 0.34 0.55
C ALA A 103 14.36 0.58 -0.85
N LEU A 104 13.31 1.40 -0.94
CA LEU A 104 12.67 1.75 -2.22
C LEU A 104 13.64 2.40 -3.21
N LEU A 105 14.54 3.27 -2.73
CA LEU A 105 15.55 3.94 -3.56
C LEU A 105 16.58 2.98 -4.17
N LYS A 106 16.70 1.77 -3.64
CA LYS A 106 17.67 0.75 -4.07
C LYS A 106 16.99 -0.48 -4.69
N GLY A 107 15.67 -0.50 -4.73
CA GLY A 107 14.88 -1.61 -5.21
C GLY A 107 14.68 -1.61 -6.73
N SER A 108 13.64 -2.31 -7.19
CA SER A 108 13.26 -2.36 -8.61
C SER A 108 12.87 -0.98 -9.16
N ASP A 109 12.75 -0.84 -10.49
CA ASP A 109 12.24 0.39 -11.13
C ASP A 109 10.89 0.82 -10.54
N LYS A 110 10.03 -0.13 -10.19
CA LYS A 110 8.74 0.15 -9.56
C LYS A 110 8.88 0.59 -8.10
N ALA A 111 9.88 0.07 -7.39
CA ALA A 111 10.23 0.55 -6.06
C ALA A 111 10.73 2.00 -6.12
N MET A 112 11.65 2.32 -7.02
CA MET A 112 12.16 3.67 -7.21
C MET A 112 11.10 4.67 -7.66
N ALA A 113 10.05 4.20 -8.34
CA ALA A 113 8.88 5.00 -8.73
C ALA A 113 7.82 5.09 -7.60
N SER A 114 8.03 4.43 -6.47
CA SER A 114 7.12 4.48 -5.32
C SER A 114 7.45 5.65 -4.41
N GLU A 115 6.45 6.12 -3.67
CA GLU A 115 6.57 7.26 -2.77
C GLU A 115 6.03 6.92 -1.37
N ILE A 116 6.59 7.53 -0.34
CA ILE A 116 6.00 7.52 1.00
C ILE A 116 5.80 8.96 1.47
N ARG A 117 4.54 9.27 1.85
CA ARG A 117 4.16 10.50 2.52
C ARG A 117 3.99 10.27 4.01
N LEU A 118 4.72 11.01 4.80
CA LEU A 118 4.60 11.03 6.26
C LEU A 118 3.80 12.27 6.69
N TYR A 119 2.78 12.07 7.52
CA TYR A 119 1.91 13.13 8.03
C TYR A 119 2.27 13.48 9.46
N GLU A 120 2.70 14.71 9.64
CA GLU A 120 2.96 15.27 10.97
C GLU A 120 1.68 15.20 11.83
N ASN A 121 1.85 14.82 13.08
CA ASN A 121 0.77 14.68 14.06
C ASN A 121 -0.34 13.66 13.74
N ALA A 122 -0.23 12.88 12.69
CA ALA A 122 -1.16 11.80 12.40
C ALA A 122 -0.76 10.50 13.11
N ASP A 123 -1.75 9.77 13.62
CA ASP A 123 -1.60 8.48 14.29
C ASP A 123 -2.10 7.34 13.39
N HIS A 124 -1.98 6.10 13.87
CA HIS A 124 -2.54 4.94 13.20
C HIS A 124 -4.04 5.10 12.97
N GLY A 125 -4.50 4.87 11.74
CA GLY A 125 -5.93 4.99 11.43
C GLY A 125 -6.41 6.43 11.26
N PHE A 126 -5.54 7.40 10.98
CA PHE A 126 -5.89 8.82 10.82
C PHE A 126 -6.96 9.10 9.74
N PHE A 127 -7.22 8.16 8.85
CA PHE A 127 -8.27 8.27 7.82
C PHE A 127 -9.66 7.88 8.33
N ALA A 128 -9.75 7.12 9.43
CA ALA A 128 -11.01 6.55 9.91
C ALA A 128 -11.82 7.60 10.71
N ASP A 129 -12.78 8.24 10.09
CA ASP A 129 -13.59 9.35 10.63
C ASP A 129 -14.47 8.97 11.84
N TYR A 130 -14.66 7.69 12.07
CA TYR A 130 -15.37 7.12 13.23
C TYR A 130 -14.46 6.79 14.41
N ARG A 131 -13.15 7.09 14.34
CA ARG A 131 -12.16 6.80 15.40
C ARG A 131 -11.61 8.08 16.01
N PRO A 132 -11.20 8.03 17.33
CA PRO A 132 -10.63 9.19 18.01
C PRO A 132 -9.34 9.73 17.36
N MET A 133 -8.56 8.88 16.68
CA MET A 133 -7.32 9.25 16.01
C MET A 133 -7.55 9.87 14.61
N TYR A 134 -8.80 10.09 14.18
CA TYR A 134 -9.09 10.74 12.92
C TYR A 134 -8.43 12.11 12.83
N GLN A 135 -7.72 12.36 11.75
CA GLN A 135 -7.11 13.65 11.48
C GLN A 135 -7.56 14.15 10.11
N ALA A 136 -8.57 15.03 10.10
CA ALA A 136 -9.28 15.47 8.91
C ALA A 136 -8.36 16.03 7.81
N LYS A 137 -7.32 16.80 8.20
CA LYS A 137 -6.38 17.40 7.24
C LYS A 137 -5.55 16.32 6.51
N ALA A 138 -4.97 15.38 7.27
CA ALA A 138 -4.20 14.28 6.70
C ALA A 138 -5.09 13.34 5.88
N ALA A 139 -6.30 13.03 6.37
CA ALA A 139 -7.26 12.19 5.66
C ALA A 139 -7.66 12.78 4.31
N LYS A 140 -7.98 14.07 4.27
CA LYS A 140 -8.36 14.78 3.04
C LYS A 140 -7.20 14.84 2.04
N ASP A 141 -6.01 15.24 2.48
CA ASP A 141 -4.81 15.30 1.63
C ASP A 141 -4.45 13.89 1.11
N GLY A 142 -4.46 12.88 2.00
CA GLY A 142 -4.17 11.50 1.62
C GLY A 142 -5.14 10.94 0.59
N TRP A 143 -6.44 11.24 0.72
CA TRP A 143 -7.43 10.83 -0.27
C TRP A 143 -7.22 11.50 -1.62
N GLN A 144 -6.93 12.80 -1.63
CA GLN A 144 -6.62 13.51 -2.86
C GLN A 144 -5.37 12.94 -3.55
N ARG A 145 -4.32 12.62 -2.77
CA ARG A 145 -3.11 11.96 -3.30
C ARG A 145 -3.40 10.56 -3.83
N CYS A 146 -4.22 9.79 -3.14
CA CYS A 146 -4.64 8.46 -3.59
C CYS A 146 -5.28 8.51 -4.98
N LEU A 147 -6.26 9.39 -5.17
CA LEU A 147 -6.93 9.56 -6.46
C LEU A 147 -5.98 10.11 -7.54
N ALA A 148 -5.10 11.04 -7.20
CA ALA A 148 -4.09 11.57 -8.10
C ALA A 148 -3.09 10.48 -8.53
N TRP A 149 -2.65 9.63 -7.57
CA TRP A 149 -1.74 8.53 -7.83
C TRP A 149 -2.29 7.54 -8.84
N PHE A 150 -3.56 7.16 -8.72
CA PHE A 150 -4.19 6.28 -9.69
C PHE A 150 -4.29 6.93 -11.09
N ARG A 151 -4.59 8.22 -11.18
CA ARG A 151 -4.64 8.95 -12.46
C ARG A 151 -3.28 9.11 -13.14
N GLN A 152 -2.20 9.20 -12.37
CA GLN A 152 -0.82 9.32 -12.88
C GLN A 152 -0.28 8.01 -13.44
N HIS A 153 -0.92 6.88 -13.15
CA HIS A 153 -0.53 5.55 -13.61
C HIS A 153 -1.65 4.92 -14.45
N PRO A 154 -1.96 5.48 -15.63
CA PRO A 154 -2.99 4.93 -16.50
C PRO A 154 -2.53 3.58 -17.09
N PRO A 155 -3.45 2.79 -17.67
CA PRO A 155 -3.07 1.64 -18.48
C PRO A 155 -2.13 2.05 -19.61
N ALA A 156 -1.24 1.15 -20.02
CA ALA A 156 -0.46 1.34 -21.24
C ALA A 156 -1.42 1.49 -22.45
N GLN A 157 -1.15 2.47 -23.29
CA GLN A 157 -1.89 2.67 -24.54
C GLN A 157 -1.61 1.54 -25.52
#